data_0fab088ddcfbe1a6761d2558dada3e01
#
_entry.id   0fab088ddcfbe1a6761d2558dada3e01
#
_cell.length_a   1.000
_cell.length_b   1.000
_cell.length_c   1.000
_cell.angle_alpha   90.00
_cell.angle_beta   90.00
_cell.angle_gamma   90.00
#
_symmetry.space_group_name_H-M   'P 1'
#
loop_
_entity.id
_entity.type
_entity.pdbx_description
1 polymer ?
#
loop_
_entity_poly.entity_id
_entity_poly.type
_entity_poly.pdbx_seq_one_letter_code
_entity_poly.pdbx_strand_id
1 'polypeptide(L)'
;PMPLSDQKLSTIDPNGNLVDAEARLCRLRKSDMTEAYAEFIYHEPEKLIWSNPIPSHNNRIMALRDVIITSKNPDEATARYSWFANKGSIKKIDELGWKIQLDRGNLAICKSEALSSLIRSKILTETDGIAGYTVLSNDIPTTAKFFSDNNLDFIQINEDLLALPFPKSIGGCVFIGKDESVFPWSG
;
A
#
# COMPACT_ATOMS: atom_id res chain seq x y z
N PRO A 1 20.31 -5.52 8.77
CA PRO A 1 19.41 -6.59 8.41
C PRO A 1 19.61 -7.80 9.30
N MET A 2 18.57 -8.61 9.44
CA MET A 2 18.68 -9.92 10.08
C MET A 2 19.23 -10.94 9.07
N PRO A 3 19.70 -12.13 9.52
CA PRO A 3 20.16 -13.17 8.63
C PRO A 3 19.09 -13.55 7.59
N LEU A 4 19.52 -13.98 6.41
CA LEU A 4 18.64 -14.58 5.42
C LEU A 4 18.03 -15.86 5.98
N SER A 5 16.76 -16.08 5.70
CA SER A 5 16.07 -17.32 6.02
C SER A 5 15.37 -17.83 4.76
N ASP A 6 15.55 -19.13 4.49
CA ASP A 6 14.86 -19.80 3.39
C ASP A 6 13.57 -20.43 3.90
N GLN A 7 12.49 -20.30 3.15
CA GLN A 7 11.20 -20.92 3.43
C GLN A 7 10.76 -21.74 2.21
N LYS A 8 10.31 -22.95 2.47
CA LYS A 8 9.61 -23.77 1.47
C LYS A 8 8.14 -23.40 1.49
N LEU A 9 7.61 -23.17 0.34
CA LEU A 9 6.21 -22.77 0.13
C LEU A 9 5.59 -23.77 -0.85
N SER A 10 4.28 -23.95 -0.77
CA SER A 10 3.52 -24.61 -1.81
C SER A 10 2.52 -23.61 -2.38
N THR A 11 2.41 -23.54 -3.69
CA THR A 11 1.48 -22.66 -4.40
C THR A 11 0.77 -23.44 -5.50
N ILE A 12 -0.24 -22.84 -6.10
CA ILE A 12 -1.00 -23.45 -7.20
C ILE A 12 -0.55 -22.79 -8.50
N ASP A 13 -0.14 -23.60 -9.47
CA ASP A 13 0.23 -23.12 -10.79
C ASP A 13 -1.02 -22.67 -11.62
N PRO A 14 -0.86 -21.99 -12.76
CA PRO A 14 -1.97 -21.58 -13.61
C PRO A 14 -2.88 -22.73 -14.10
N ASN A 15 -2.41 -23.99 -14.04
CA ASN A 15 -3.18 -25.17 -14.42
C ASN A 15 -3.93 -25.80 -13.24
N GLY A 16 -3.79 -25.24 -12.03
CA GLY A 16 -4.42 -25.75 -10.82
C GLY A 16 -3.63 -26.82 -10.07
N ASN A 17 -2.38 -27.09 -10.43
CA ASN A 17 -1.55 -28.09 -9.77
C ASN A 17 -0.82 -27.46 -8.57
N LEU A 18 -0.68 -28.23 -7.48
CA LEU A 18 0.15 -27.86 -6.36
C LEU A 18 1.63 -28.01 -6.78
N VAL A 19 2.39 -26.96 -6.62
CA VAL A 19 3.82 -26.91 -6.97
C VAL A 19 4.63 -26.33 -5.82
N ASP A 20 5.86 -26.81 -5.68
CA ASP A 20 6.77 -26.29 -4.68
C ASP A 20 7.40 -24.98 -5.17
N ALA A 21 7.51 -24.05 -4.25
CA ALA A 21 8.20 -22.78 -4.41
C ALA A 21 9.11 -22.52 -3.21
N GLU A 22 10.09 -21.68 -3.40
CA GLU A 22 10.98 -21.24 -2.32
C GLU A 22 10.88 -19.73 -2.16
N ALA A 23 10.96 -19.27 -0.93
CA ALA A 23 11.12 -17.85 -0.64
C ALA A 23 12.37 -17.64 0.21
N ARG A 24 13.13 -16.63 -0.16
CA ARG A 24 14.28 -16.17 0.60
C ARG A 24 13.94 -14.82 1.23
N LEU A 25 14.01 -14.74 2.56
CA LEU A 25 13.56 -13.58 3.31
C LEU A 25 14.74 -12.89 4.01
N CYS A 26 14.75 -11.56 3.94
CA CYS A 26 15.63 -10.70 4.72
C CYS A 26 14.78 -9.72 5.53
N ARG A 27 14.70 -9.93 6.83
CA ARG A 27 13.94 -9.06 7.74
C ARG A 27 14.78 -7.87 8.17
N LEU A 28 14.14 -6.71 8.24
CA LEU A 28 14.75 -5.54 8.82
C LEU A 28 14.48 -5.50 10.33
N ARG A 29 15.45 -5.00 11.10
CA ARG A 29 15.22 -4.83 12.54
C ARG A 29 14.21 -3.71 12.77
N LYS A 30 13.35 -3.88 13.78
CA LYS A 30 12.38 -2.85 14.16
C LYS A 30 13.03 -1.51 14.49
N SER A 31 14.26 -1.53 15.02
CA SER A 31 15.05 -0.32 15.26
C SER A 31 15.45 0.43 13.99
N ASP A 32 15.48 -0.27 12.84
CA ASP A 32 15.88 0.29 11.55
C ASP A 32 14.66 0.80 10.77
N MET A 33 13.45 0.30 11.10
CA MET A 33 12.17 0.64 10.48
C MET A 33 11.11 0.85 11.57
N THR A 34 11.06 2.06 12.10
CA THR A 34 10.22 2.37 13.28
C THR A 34 8.74 2.49 12.95
N GLU A 35 8.39 2.90 11.73
CA GLU A 35 7.02 3.11 11.30
C GLU A 35 6.33 1.81 10.90
N ALA A 36 7.06 0.86 10.30
CA ALA A 36 6.48 -0.35 9.78
C ALA A 36 7.45 -1.54 9.88
N TYR A 37 6.88 -2.71 10.04
CA TYR A 37 7.64 -3.94 9.84
C TYR A 37 7.91 -4.13 8.35
N ALA A 38 9.18 -4.25 7.97
CA ALA A 38 9.58 -4.40 6.59
C ALA A 38 10.51 -5.61 6.40
N GLU A 39 10.31 -6.29 5.28
CA GLU A 39 11.15 -7.40 4.86
C GLU A 39 11.30 -7.42 3.34
N PHE A 40 12.42 -7.96 2.87
CA PHE A 40 12.65 -8.28 1.48
C PHE A 40 12.35 -9.76 1.28
N ILE A 41 11.56 -10.06 0.25
CA ILE A 41 11.20 -11.44 -0.10
C ILE A 41 11.61 -11.66 -1.55
N TYR A 42 12.42 -12.69 -1.77
CA TYR A 42 12.71 -13.22 -3.11
C TYR A 42 12.00 -14.56 -3.27
N HIS A 43 11.19 -14.70 -4.30
CA HIS A 43 10.46 -15.93 -4.62
C HIS A 43 11.11 -16.67 -5.78
N GLU A 44 11.21 -17.99 -5.67
CA GLU A 44 11.72 -18.83 -6.76
C GLU A 44 10.78 -20.03 -6.98
N PRO A 45 10.30 -20.26 -8.22
CA PRO A 45 10.40 -19.34 -9.36
C PRO A 45 9.43 -18.14 -9.24
N GLU A 46 9.92 -16.95 -9.53
CA GLU A 46 9.15 -15.69 -9.44
C GLU A 46 7.85 -15.75 -10.26
N LYS A 47 7.87 -16.44 -11.40
CA LYS A 47 6.70 -16.60 -12.28
C LYS A 47 5.49 -17.23 -11.60
N LEU A 48 5.66 -18.11 -10.61
CA LEU A 48 4.55 -18.74 -9.92
C LEU A 48 3.75 -17.75 -9.07
N ILE A 49 4.41 -16.72 -8.56
CA ILE A 49 3.75 -15.72 -7.71
C ILE A 49 3.05 -14.63 -8.54
N TRP A 50 3.61 -14.27 -9.69
CA TRP A 50 3.18 -13.11 -10.47
C TRP A 50 2.49 -13.43 -11.80
N SER A 51 2.26 -14.71 -12.11
CA SER A 51 1.69 -15.15 -13.39
C SER A 51 0.18 -15.39 -13.38
N ASN A 52 -0.45 -15.42 -12.23
CA ASN A 52 -1.88 -15.70 -12.16
C ASN A 52 -2.70 -14.49 -12.60
N PRO A 53 -3.74 -14.69 -13.43
CA PRO A 53 -4.68 -13.64 -13.72
C PRO A 53 -5.30 -13.16 -12.42
N ILE A 54 -5.36 -11.85 -12.23
CA ILE A 54 -6.03 -11.25 -11.08
C ILE A 54 -7.51 -11.62 -11.17
N PRO A 55 -8.08 -12.31 -10.17
CA PRO A 55 -9.51 -12.64 -10.20
C PRO A 55 -10.33 -11.34 -10.22
N SER A 56 -11.43 -11.33 -10.95
CA SER A 56 -12.35 -10.21 -10.91
C SER A 56 -13.04 -10.17 -9.54
N HIS A 57 -13.02 -9.02 -8.91
CA HIS A 57 -13.69 -8.80 -7.62
C HIS A 57 -15.03 -8.09 -7.83
N ASN A 58 -16.05 -8.48 -7.08
CA ASN A 58 -17.38 -7.84 -7.14
C ASN A 58 -17.33 -6.33 -6.83
N ASN A 59 -16.37 -5.90 -6.02
CA ASN A 59 -16.13 -4.51 -5.68
C ASN A 59 -15.29 -3.76 -6.74
N ARG A 60 -14.98 -4.37 -7.88
CA ARG A 60 -14.23 -3.78 -9.00
C ARG A 60 -12.79 -3.36 -8.71
N ILE A 61 -12.25 -3.72 -7.55
CA ILE A 61 -10.85 -3.46 -7.22
C ILE A 61 -9.95 -4.39 -8.04
N MET A 62 -8.90 -3.82 -8.65
CA MET A 62 -8.00 -4.53 -9.56
C MET A 62 -6.56 -4.62 -9.06
N ALA A 63 -6.06 -3.59 -8.39
CA ALA A 63 -4.65 -3.52 -8.04
C ALA A 63 -4.41 -2.72 -6.76
N LEU A 64 -3.43 -3.15 -5.97
CA LEU A 64 -2.77 -2.35 -4.93
C LEU A 64 -1.67 -1.51 -5.59
N ARG A 65 -1.59 -0.20 -5.25
CA ARG A 65 -0.60 0.71 -5.86
C ARG A 65 0.38 1.29 -4.87
N ASP A 66 -0.10 1.89 -3.80
CA ASP A 66 0.78 2.55 -2.84
C ASP A 66 0.52 2.04 -1.43
N VAL A 67 1.57 2.06 -0.60
CA VAL A 67 1.46 1.99 0.86
C VAL A 67 1.71 3.38 1.41
N ILE A 68 0.84 3.83 2.30
CA ILE A 68 0.92 5.16 2.93
C ILE A 68 1.49 4.99 4.33
N ILE A 69 2.59 5.68 4.58
CA ILE A 69 3.30 5.67 5.86
C ILE A 69 3.24 7.08 6.45
N THR A 70 2.82 7.18 7.70
CA THR A 70 2.95 8.43 8.46
C THR A 70 4.20 8.40 9.32
N SER A 71 4.91 9.51 9.36
CA SER A 71 6.08 9.72 10.21
C SER A 71 6.11 11.15 10.74
N LYS A 72 6.59 11.33 11.97
CA LYS A 72 6.86 12.65 12.57
C LYS A 72 7.97 13.37 11.83
N ASN A 73 8.89 12.63 11.21
CA ASN A 73 9.95 13.15 10.37
C ASN A 73 9.95 12.50 8.99
N PRO A 74 9.07 12.93 8.06
CA PRO A 74 8.94 12.32 6.74
C PRO A 74 10.23 12.40 5.91
N ASP A 75 11.06 13.44 6.09
CA ASP A 75 12.30 13.59 5.34
C ASP A 75 13.33 12.50 5.71
N GLU A 76 13.50 12.24 7.01
CA GLU A 76 14.35 11.16 7.50
C GLU A 76 13.81 9.79 7.11
N ALA A 77 12.51 9.57 7.31
CA ALA A 77 11.87 8.32 6.94
C ALA A 77 12.05 8.05 5.44
N THR A 78 11.83 9.06 4.60
CA THR A 78 12.01 8.94 3.15
C THR A 78 13.44 8.56 2.77
N ALA A 79 14.43 9.22 3.36
CA ALA A 79 15.85 8.90 3.12
C ALA A 79 16.15 7.44 3.48
N ARG A 80 15.66 6.98 4.62
CA ARG A 80 15.86 5.62 5.12
C ARG A 80 15.16 4.58 4.28
N TYR A 81 13.87 4.76 3.95
CA TYR A 81 13.11 3.83 3.09
C TYR A 81 13.68 3.79 1.66
N SER A 82 14.09 4.94 1.10
CA SER A 82 14.72 4.99 -0.21
C SER A 82 16.05 4.23 -0.25
N TRP A 83 16.84 4.31 0.82
CA TRP A 83 18.10 3.55 0.90
C TRP A 83 17.84 2.04 0.85
N PHE A 84 16.85 1.55 1.58
CA PHE A 84 16.46 0.13 1.55
C PHE A 84 15.82 -0.28 0.22
N ALA A 85 15.10 0.63 -0.45
CA ALA A 85 14.52 0.41 -1.77
C ALA A 85 15.53 0.59 -2.93
N ASN A 86 16.83 0.50 -2.64
CA ASN A 86 17.91 0.66 -3.63
C ASN A 86 17.84 1.99 -4.40
N LYS A 87 17.55 3.09 -3.68
CA LYS A 87 17.46 4.46 -4.21
C LYS A 87 16.39 4.63 -5.29
N GLY A 88 15.21 4.04 -5.10
CA GLY A 88 14.04 4.31 -5.92
C GLY A 88 13.86 5.82 -6.16
N SER A 89 13.28 6.20 -7.29
CA SER A 89 13.04 7.61 -7.60
C SER A 89 12.23 8.27 -6.48
N ILE A 90 12.78 9.34 -5.92
CA ILE A 90 12.14 10.12 -4.84
C ILE A 90 11.54 11.36 -5.46
N LYS A 91 10.28 11.64 -5.15
CA LYS A 91 9.59 12.85 -5.54
C LYS A 91 8.99 13.52 -4.31
N LYS A 92 9.24 14.81 -4.15
CA LYS A 92 8.53 15.63 -3.16
C LYS A 92 7.13 15.94 -3.67
N ILE A 93 6.14 15.87 -2.79
CA ILE A 93 4.75 16.15 -3.09
C ILE A 93 4.29 17.30 -2.22
N ASP A 94 4.60 18.50 -2.68
CA ASP A 94 4.26 19.78 -2.05
C ASP A 94 4.31 19.68 -0.49
N GLU A 95 3.25 20.12 0.17
CA GLU A 95 3.13 20.09 1.64
C GLU A 95 2.74 18.71 2.20
N LEU A 96 2.39 17.75 1.34
CA LEU A 96 1.93 16.44 1.78
C LEU A 96 3.09 15.57 2.31
N GLY A 97 4.22 15.54 1.57
CA GLY A 97 5.35 14.70 1.92
C GLY A 97 6.15 14.21 0.71
N TRP A 98 6.40 12.91 0.66
CA TRP A 98 7.27 12.29 -0.33
C TRP A 98 6.67 11.04 -0.92
N LYS A 99 7.04 10.75 -2.18
CA LYS A 99 6.77 9.49 -2.87
C LYS A 99 8.08 8.83 -3.23
N ILE A 100 8.21 7.55 -2.91
CA ILE A 100 9.30 6.69 -3.38
C ILE A 100 8.70 5.72 -4.39
N GLN A 101 9.15 5.79 -5.62
CA GLN A 101 8.71 4.90 -6.68
C GLN A 101 9.48 3.57 -6.58
N LEU A 102 8.76 2.46 -6.58
CA LEU A 102 9.28 1.10 -6.62
C LEU A 102 8.90 0.44 -7.94
N ASP A 103 9.40 -0.76 -8.18
CA ASP A 103 9.13 -1.50 -9.43
C ASP A 103 7.65 -1.86 -9.59
N ARG A 104 6.93 -2.11 -8.50
CA ARG A 104 5.54 -2.59 -8.52
C ARG A 104 4.58 -1.79 -7.63
N GLY A 105 4.85 -0.53 -7.43
CA GLY A 105 4.04 0.35 -6.60
C GLY A 105 4.88 1.46 -6.01
N ASN A 106 4.36 2.14 -4.99
CA ASN A 106 5.10 3.23 -4.37
C ASN A 106 4.91 3.24 -2.86
N LEU A 107 5.79 3.99 -2.18
CA LEU A 107 5.59 4.40 -0.80
C LEU A 107 5.28 5.88 -0.77
N ALA A 108 4.15 6.27 -0.18
CA ALA A 108 3.84 7.65 0.14
C ALA A 108 4.17 7.89 1.61
N ILE A 109 5.09 8.82 1.91
CA ILE A 109 5.54 9.10 3.28
C ILE A 109 5.17 10.53 3.61
N CYS A 110 4.34 10.73 4.64
CA CYS A 110 3.76 12.03 4.96
C CYS A 110 3.60 12.22 6.47
N LYS A 111 3.20 13.43 6.86
CA LYS A 111 2.73 13.69 8.23
C LYS A 111 1.28 13.26 8.39
N SER A 112 0.92 12.80 9.57
CA SER A 112 -0.46 12.38 9.90
C SER A 112 -1.46 13.51 9.68
N GLU A 113 -1.10 14.75 10.01
CA GLU A 113 -1.95 15.93 9.86
C GLU A 113 -2.26 16.23 8.38
N ALA A 114 -1.26 16.09 7.50
CA ALA A 114 -1.43 16.31 6.08
C ALA A 114 -2.42 15.31 5.48
N LEU A 115 -2.29 14.03 5.84
CA LEU A 115 -3.21 12.99 5.38
C LEU A 115 -4.63 13.18 5.95
N SER A 116 -4.76 13.56 7.22
CA SER A 116 -6.05 13.85 7.86
C SER A 116 -6.79 14.99 7.17
N SER A 117 -6.06 16.00 6.70
CA SER A 117 -6.62 17.14 5.97
C SER A 117 -7.24 16.74 4.64
N LEU A 118 -6.65 15.75 3.93
CA LEU A 118 -7.17 15.25 2.66
C LEU A 118 -8.57 14.64 2.78
N ILE A 119 -8.80 13.90 3.83
CA ILE A 119 -10.07 13.18 4.04
C ILE A 119 -11.04 13.95 4.92
N ARG A 120 -10.69 15.18 5.33
CA ARG A 120 -11.50 16.04 6.23
C ARG A 120 -12.03 15.30 7.47
N SER A 121 -11.26 14.33 7.95
CA SER A 121 -11.63 13.48 9.07
C SER A 121 -10.40 13.10 9.90
N LYS A 122 -10.54 13.13 11.21
CA LYS A 122 -9.51 12.69 12.15
C LYS A 122 -9.50 11.16 12.23
N ILE A 123 -9.19 10.49 11.13
CA ILE A 123 -9.22 9.02 11.01
C ILE A 123 -7.90 8.39 11.46
N LEU A 124 -6.84 9.19 11.52
CA LEU A 124 -5.51 8.68 11.75
C LEU A 124 -5.12 8.78 13.23
N THR A 125 -4.48 7.73 13.69
CA THR A 125 -3.75 7.78 14.95
C THR A 125 -2.58 8.77 14.80
N GLU A 126 -2.28 9.54 15.83
CA GLU A 126 -1.13 10.47 15.86
C GLU A 126 0.22 9.73 15.92
N THR A 127 0.24 8.44 15.64
CA THR A 127 1.42 7.59 15.72
C THR A 127 2.05 7.37 14.36
N ASP A 128 3.36 7.27 14.33
CA ASP A 128 4.11 6.82 13.18
C ASP A 128 3.70 5.39 12.81
N GLY A 129 3.48 5.12 11.52
CA GLY A 129 3.05 3.80 11.10
C GLY A 129 2.46 3.72 9.70
N ILE A 130 1.98 2.53 9.33
CA ILE A 130 1.20 2.36 8.11
C ILE A 130 -0.18 2.99 8.34
N ALA A 131 -0.46 4.04 7.60
CA ALA A 131 -1.72 4.78 7.69
C ALA A 131 -2.75 4.34 6.64
N GLY A 132 -2.36 3.50 5.71
CA GLY A 132 -3.25 2.98 4.70
C GLY A 132 -2.56 2.56 3.42
N TYR A 133 -3.37 2.41 2.38
CA TYR A 133 -2.88 2.06 1.05
C TYR A 133 -3.86 2.56 -0.02
N THR A 134 -3.41 2.54 -1.27
CA THR A 134 -4.25 2.85 -2.41
C THR A 134 -4.53 1.62 -3.24
N VAL A 135 -5.72 1.57 -3.79
CA VAL A 135 -6.13 0.55 -4.75
C VAL A 135 -6.79 1.20 -5.96
N LEU A 136 -6.69 0.53 -7.10
CA LEU A 136 -7.37 0.94 -8.32
C LEU A 136 -8.68 0.19 -8.49
N SER A 137 -9.71 0.91 -8.93
CA SER A 137 -10.99 0.33 -9.35
C SER A 137 -11.25 0.68 -10.81
N ASN A 138 -11.73 -0.28 -11.59
CA ASN A 138 -12.13 -0.04 -12.99
C ASN A 138 -13.55 0.56 -13.12
N ASP A 139 -14.26 0.70 -11.99
CA ASP A 139 -15.64 1.24 -11.98
C ASP A 139 -15.94 1.81 -10.58
N ILE A 140 -15.64 3.10 -10.38
CA ILE A 140 -15.85 3.80 -9.10
C ILE A 140 -17.31 3.81 -8.66
N PRO A 141 -18.32 4.08 -9.55
CA PRO A 141 -19.72 4.01 -9.17
C PRO A 141 -20.15 2.63 -8.65
N THR A 142 -19.71 1.55 -9.33
CA THR A 142 -20.00 0.19 -8.88
C THR A 142 -19.30 -0.13 -7.55
N THR A 143 -18.08 0.34 -7.34
CA THR A 143 -17.36 0.20 -6.06
C THR A 143 -18.11 0.92 -4.93
N ALA A 144 -18.54 2.16 -5.14
CA ALA A 144 -19.31 2.93 -4.16
C ALA A 144 -20.64 2.23 -3.83
N LYS A 145 -21.34 1.73 -4.86
CA LYS A 145 -22.55 0.95 -4.65
C LYS A 145 -22.30 -0.31 -3.84
N PHE A 146 -21.23 -1.05 -4.15
CA PHE A 146 -20.85 -2.24 -3.38
C PHE A 146 -20.61 -1.90 -1.89
N PHE A 147 -19.95 -0.79 -1.58
CA PHE A 147 -19.76 -0.36 -0.20
C PHE A 147 -21.09 -0.04 0.48
N SER A 148 -21.98 0.70 -0.18
CA SER A 148 -23.31 1.02 0.33
C SER A 148 -24.15 -0.23 0.60
N ASP A 149 -24.18 -1.16 -0.35
CA ASP A 149 -24.95 -2.42 -0.24
C ASP A 149 -24.44 -3.31 0.91
N ASN A 150 -23.17 -3.15 1.31
CA ASN A 150 -22.55 -3.89 2.43
C ASN A 150 -22.45 -3.08 3.72
N ASN A 151 -23.11 -1.93 3.82
CA ASN A 151 -23.12 -1.04 4.98
C ASN A 151 -21.70 -0.60 5.41
N LEU A 152 -20.82 -0.35 4.45
CA LEU A 152 -19.50 0.20 4.70
C LEU A 152 -19.55 1.73 4.59
N ASP A 153 -19.17 2.41 5.66
CA ASP A 153 -19.06 3.87 5.66
C ASP A 153 -17.84 4.30 4.85
N PHE A 154 -18.07 5.01 3.75
CA PHE A 154 -17.00 5.55 2.92
C PHE A 154 -17.20 7.05 2.67
N ILE A 155 -16.15 7.71 2.27
CA ILE A 155 -16.13 9.13 1.93
C ILE A 155 -15.91 9.26 0.44
N GLN A 156 -16.81 9.92 -0.27
CA GLN A 156 -16.58 10.29 -1.66
C GLN A 156 -15.83 11.63 -1.68
N ILE A 157 -14.54 11.58 -2.08
CA ILE A 157 -13.68 12.76 -2.16
C ILE A 157 -14.03 13.56 -3.42
N ASN A 158 -14.15 12.86 -4.55
CA ASN A 158 -14.65 13.39 -5.83
C ASN A 158 -15.22 12.23 -6.67
N GLU A 159 -15.53 12.48 -7.95
CA GLU A 159 -16.14 11.48 -8.85
C GLU A 159 -15.25 10.26 -9.12
N ASP A 160 -13.93 10.41 -9.04
CA ASP A 160 -12.93 9.39 -9.38
C ASP A 160 -12.16 8.84 -8.15
N LEU A 161 -12.47 9.35 -6.93
CA LEU A 161 -11.73 8.99 -5.71
C LEU A 161 -12.62 8.80 -4.50
N LEU A 162 -12.54 7.63 -3.89
CA LEU A 162 -13.18 7.30 -2.63
C LEU A 162 -12.13 7.09 -1.53
N ALA A 163 -12.53 7.27 -0.28
CA ALA A 163 -11.79 6.84 0.89
C ALA A 163 -12.67 5.93 1.77
N LEU A 164 -12.16 4.77 2.13
CA LEU A 164 -12.80 3.83 3.05
C LEU A 164 -11.98 3.80 4.35
N PRO A 165 -12.46 4.45 5.42
CA PRO A 165 -11.79 4.43 6.72
C PRO A 165 -11.74 3.02 7.31
N PHE A 166 -10.63 2.68 7.95
CA PHE A 166 -10.56 1.49 8.78
C PHE A 166 -11.32 1.70 10.11
N PRO A 167 -11.69 0.61 10.79
CA PRO A 167 -12.21 0.71 12.16
C PRO A 167 -11.28 1.55 13.04
N LYS A 168 -11.85 2.35 13.96
CA LYS A 168 -11.08 3.25 14.85
C LYS A 168 -9.98 2.55 15.64
N SER A 169 -10.16 1.26 15.95
CA SER A 169 -9.17 0.45 16.68
C SER A 169 -7.90 0.17 15.85
N ILE A 170 -7.98 0.25 14.53
CA ILE A 170 -6.85 0.06 13.60
C ILE A 170 -6.32 1.43 13.19
N GLY A 171 -7.20 2.36 12.88
CA GLY A 171 -6.86 3.66 12.29
C GLY A 171 -6.45 3.56 10.83
N GLY A 172 -6.42 4.72 10.14
CA GLY A 172 -6.03 4.75 8.74
C GLY A 172 -7.19 4.54 7.76
N CYS A 173 -6.86 4.43 6.46
CA CYS A 173 -7.86 4.26 5.40
C CYS A 173 -7.31 3.62 4.13
N VAL A 174 -8.23 3.13 3.29
CA VAL A 174 -7.94 2.78 1.90
C VAL A 174 -8.44 3.91 1.01
N PHE A 175 -7.60 4.36 0.09
CA PHE A 175 -8.02 5.23 -1.01
C PHE A 175 -8.28 4.38 -2.25
N ILE A 176 -9.42 4.57 -2.88
CA ILE A 176 -9.83 3.83 -4.06
C ILE A 176 -9.95 4.83 -5.21
N GLY A 177 -9.07 4.73 -6.20
CA GLY A 177 -9.02 5.61 -7.35
C GLY A 177 -9.31 4.89 -8.65
N LYS A 178 -9.78 5.65 -9.65
CA LYS A 178 -10.00 5.17 -11.01
C LYS A 178 -8.68 4.83 -11.69
N ASP A 179 -7.68 5.67 -11.50
CA ASP A 179 -6.31 5.52 -11.98
C ASP A 179 -5.31 6.19 -11.02
N GLU A 180 -4.03 6.08 -11.33
CA GLU A 180 -2.97 6.61 -10.44
C GLU A 180 -2.98 8.14 -10.34
N SER A 181 -3.47 8.85 -11.35
CA SER A 181 -3.40 10.32 -11.40
C SER A 181 -4.32 11.01 -10.39
N VAL A 182 -5.35 10.30 -9.91
CA VAL A 182 -6.33 10.87 -8.97
C VAL A 182 -5.84 10.90 -7.52
N PHE A 183 -4.77 10.18 -7.20
CA PHE A 183 -4.23 10.18 -5.83
C PHE A 183 -3.45 11.46 -5.55
N PRO A 184 -3.55 11.99 -4.32
CA PRO A 184 -2.89 13.26 -3.95
C PRO A 184 -1.37 13.28 -4.12
N TRP A 185 -0.73 12.12 -4.14
CA TRP A 185 0.71 11.93 -4.31
C TRP A 185 1.13 11.49 -5.72
N SER A 186 0.27 11.56 -6.70
CA SER A 186 0.59 11.16 -8.09
C SER A 186 1.27 12.26 -8.91
N GLY A 187 1.30 13.49 -8.40
CA GLY A 187 1.90 14.65 -9.05
C GLY A 187 3.36 14.50 -9.48
#